data_26516dec02f80f30ff444f40d0ab2804
#
_entry.id   26516dec02f80f30ff444f40d0ab2804
#
_cell.length_a   1.000
_cell.length_b   1.000
_cell.length_c   1.000
_cell.angle_alpha   90.00
_cell.angle_beta   90.00
_cell.angle_gamma   90.00
#
_symmetry.space_group_name_H-M   'P 1'
#
loop_
_entity.id
_entity.type
_entity.pdbx_description
1 polymer ?
#
loop_
_entity_poly.entity_id
_entity_poly.type
_entity_poly.pdbx_seq_one_letter_code
_entity_poly.pdbx_strand_id
1 'polypeptide(L)'
;NFPSGGQKTMSDENSGNAIDPNTMSIIVTKGSLDWAYPPFILGTTAAAMGLEVTMFFTFYGLPLLLKKMDLKVTPLGNAAMKMPMMGGHMVMPNIVAAIPGVDAMASKMMKNLIKKNGVASIEELRELAVEADVRMIGCQMTMDLFDYQKDQMIDGIEVGGAATYIEVATKSHINLFI
;
A
#
# COMPACT_ATOMS: atom_id res chain seq x y z
N ASN A 1 -21.82 55.03 28.23
CA ASN A 1 -22.18 54.16 27.08
C ASN A 1 -20.89 53.51 26.53
N PHE A 2 -20.61 52.30 26.99
CA PHE A 2 -19.63 51.44 26.38
C PHE A 2 -20.34 50.47 25.42
N PRO A 3 -19.88 50.25 24.20
CA PRO A 3 -20.42 49.24 23.33
C PRO A 3 -19.98 47.84 23.81
N SER A 4 -20.94 46.98 24.03
CA SER A 4 -20.76 45.57 24.33
C SER A 4 -20.10 44.86 23.13
N GLY A 5 -18.81 44.55 23.26
CA GLY A 5 -18.09 43.70 22.30
C GLY A 5 -18.63 42.28 22.41
N GLY A 6 -19.26 41.80 21.34
CA GLY A 6 -19.69 40.42 21.25
C GLY A 6 -18.49 39.49 21.38
N GLN A 7 -18.50 38.61 22.36
CA GLN A 7 -17.59 37.49 22.47
C GLN A 7 -17.85 36.54 21.27
N LYS A 8 -16.97 36.55 20.32
CA LYS A 8 -16.85 35.48 19.33
C LYS A 8 -16.47 34.20 20.08
N THR A 9 -17.39 33.28 20.20
CA THR A 9 -17.12 31.98 20.81
C THR A 9 -16.11 31.20 19.92
N MET A 10 -15.08 30.67 20.56
CA MET A 10 -13.99 29.87 19.96
C MET A 10 -14.46 28.49 19.46
N SER A 11 -15.73 28.33 19.13
CA SER A 11 -16.34 27.04 18.73
C SER A 11 -16.39 26.81 17.21
N ASP A 12 -16.10 27.82 16.38
CA ASP A 12 -16.31 27.71 14.94
C ASP A 12 -15.04 27.48 14.09
N GLU A 13 -13.84 27.44 14.70
CA GLU A 13 -12.58 27.23 13.95
C GLU A 13 -12.08 25.78 13.95
N ASN A 14 -12.72 24.85 14.62
CA ASN A 14 -12.22 23.47 14.75
C ASN A 14 -12.91 22.43 13.88
N SER A 15 -13.80 22.83 12.98
CA SER A 15 -14.49 21.87 12.09
C SER A 15 -13.63 21.38 10.89
N GLY A 16 -12.51 22.03 10.63
CA GLY A 16 -11.63 21.65 9.49
C GLY A 16 -10.63 20.52 9.77
N ASN A 17 -10.48 20.11 11.05
CA ASN A 17 -9.45 19.15 11.45
C ASN A 17 -9.98 18.00 12.32
N ALA A 18 -11.29 17.73 12.27
CA ALA A 18 -11.88 16.61 12.98
C ALA A 18 -11.47 15.29 12.28
N ILE A 19 -11.01 14.32 13.09
CA ILE A 19 -10.72 12.97 12.60
C ILE A 19 -12.05 12.32 12.21
N ASP A 20 -12.14 11.83 10.97
CA ASP A 20 -13.29 11.07 10.52
C ASP A 20 -13.12 9.59 10.92
N PRO A 21 -14.03 9.03 11.75
CA PRO A 21 -13.91 7.65 12.22
C PRO A 21 -14.02 6.61 11.10
N ASN A 22 -14.49 7.00 9.91
CA ASN A 22 -14.67 6.10 8.78
C ASN A 22 -13.54 6.19 7.74
N THR A 23 -12.38 6.70 8.12
CA THR A 23 -11.26 6.90 7.20
C THR A 23 -10.02 6.12 7.57
N MET A 24 -9.32 5.61 6.57
CA MET A 24 -8.06 4.89 6.72
C MET A 24 -7.04 5.37 5.70
N SER A 25 -5.80 5.60 6.14
CA SER A 25 -4.68 5.86 5.25
C SER A 25 -3.57 4.83 5.39
N ILE A 26 -2.92 4.47 4.28
CA ILE A 26 -1.83 3.50 4.24
C ILE A 26 -0.68 4.08 3.43
N ILE A 27 0.53 4.14 4.00
CA ILE A 27 1.75 4.36 3.24
C ILE A 27 2.29 3.01 2.79
N VAL A 28 2.53 2.86 1.48
CA VAL A 28 3.07 1.65 0.86
C VAL A 28 4.47 1.94 0.36
N THR A 29 5.48 1.34 0.99
CA THR A 29 6.89 1.63 0.72
C THR A 29 7.64 0.50 0.03
N LYS A 30 7.07 -0.70 -0.03
CA LYS A 30 7.71 -1.91 -0.58
C LYS A 30 6.85 -2.54 -1.67
N GLY A 31 7.49 -2.95 -2.75
CA GLY A 31 6.84 -3.49 -3.95
C GLY A 31 7.23 -4.95 -4.25
N SER A 32 7.83 -5.68 -3.31
CA SER A 32 8.02 -7.11 -3.48
C SER A 32 6.71 -7.88 -3.29
N LEU A 33 6.62 -9.07 -3.88
CA LEU A 33 5.41 -9.89 -3.89
C LEU A 33 4.84 -10.13 -2.48
N ASP A 34 5.70 -10.43 -1.51
CA ASP A 34 5.35 -10.71 -0.12
C ASP A 34 4.88 -9.45 0.63
N TRP A 35 5.45 -8.28 0.33
CA TRP A 35 5.09 -7.00 0.96
C TRP A 35 3.91 -6.29 0.29
N ALA A 36 3.56 -6.67 -0.93
CA ALA A 36 2.41 -6.09 -1.62
C ALA A 36 1.06 -6.58 -1.05
N TYR A 37 1.02 -7.79 -0.50
CA TYR A 37 -0.22 -8.37 0.04
C TYR A 37 -0.82 -7.59 1.21
N PRO A 38 -0.07 -7.26 2.30
CA PRO A 38 -0.65 -6.59 3.46
C PRO A 38 -1.41 -5.30 3.15
N PRO A 39 -0.85 -4.33 2.40
CA PRO A 39 -1.55 -3.08 2.13
C PRO A 39 -2.82 -3.29 1.29
N PHE A 40 -2.78 -4.14 0.25
CA PHE A 40 -3.96 -4.39 -0.56
C PHE A 40 -5.04 -5.17 0.20
N ILE A 41 -4.67 -6.19 0.98
CA ILE A 41 -5.64 -6.93 1.81
C ILE A 41 -6.31 -6.00 2.82
N LEU A 42 -5.53 -5.20 3.54
CA LEU A 42 -6.07 -4.28 4.54
C LEU A 42 -6.92 -3.17 3.90
N GLY A 43 -6.45 -2.59 2.79
CA GLY A 43 -7.16 -1.54 2.09
C GLY A 43 -8.50 -2.02 1.51
N THR A 44 -8.52 -3.15 0.81
CA THR A 44 -9.76 -3.70 0.25
C THR A 44 -10.73 -4.17 1.33
N THR A 45 -10.21 -4.74 2.43
CA THR A 45 -11.05 -5.14 3.58
C THR A 45 -11.68 -3.92 4.25
N ALA A 46 -10.89 -2.86 4.48
CA ALA A 46 -11.40 -1.63 5.08
C ALA A 46 -12.47 -0.98 4.19
N ALA A 47 -12.24 -0.91 2.88
CA ALA A 47 -13.23 -0.40 1.92
C ALA A 47 -14.52 -1.25 1.93
N ALA A 48 -14.40 -2.58 1.97
CA ALA A 48 -15.55 -3.48 2.10
C ALA A 48 -16.32 -3.31 3.42
N MET A 49 -15.66 -2.81 4.48
CA MET A 49 -16.28 -2.44 5.75
C MET A 49 -16.90 -1.03 5.74
N GLY A 50 -16.80 -0.31 4.63
CA GLY A 50 -17.38 1.03 4.45
C GLY A 50 -16.47 2.18 4.87
N LEU A 51 -15.15 1.93 5.04
CA LEU A 51 -14.20 3.01 5.28
C LEU A 51 -13.77 3.66 3.95
N GLU A 52 -13.57 4.96 3.98
CA GLU A 52 -12.85 5.67 2.91
C GLU A 52 -11.35 5.41 3.05
N VAL A 53 -10.76 4.75 2.06
CA VAL A 53 -9.36 4.30 2.10
C VAL A 53 -8.52 5.10 1.14
N THR A 54 -7.40 5.65 1.64
CA THR A 54 -6.36 6.27 0.81
C THR A 54 -5.05 5.49 0.96
N MET A 55 -4.45 5.10 -0.16
CA MET A 55 -3.14 4.45 -0.20
C MET A 55 -2.13 5.34 -0.91
N PHE A 56 -1.01 5.64 -0.25
CA PHE A 56 0.07 6.45 -0.78
C PHE A 56 1.29 5.59 -1.10
N PHE A 57 1.61 5.48 -2.37
CA PHE A 57 2.69 4.63 -2.88
C PHE A 57 3.96 5.46 -3.08
N THR A 58 5.02 5.09 -2.39
CA THR A 58 6.30 5.80 -2.45
C THR A 58 7.48 4.84 -2.54
N PHE A 59 8.62 5.31 -3.03
CA PHE A 59 9.82 4.53 -3.22
C PHE A 59 9.54 3.20 -3.92
N TYR A 60 9.96 2.06 -3.32
CA TYR A 60 9.80 0.73 -3.91
C TYR A 60 8.35 0.23 -3.91
N GLY A 61 7.42 0.92 -3.25
CA GLY A 61 5.98 0.64 -3.34
C GLY A 61 5.35 1.17 -4.63
N LEU A 62 5.94 2.21 -5.24
CA LEU A 62 5.37 2.85 -6.44
C LEU A 62 5.17 1.88 -7.64
N PRO A 63 6.07 0.90 -7.92
CA PRO A 63 5.87 -0.07 -8.99
C PRO A 63 4.60 -0.91 -8.89
N LEU A 64 3.94 -0.98 -7.72
CA LEU A 64 2.65 -1.64 -7.58
C LEU A 64 1.51 -0.94 -8.34
N LEU A 65 1.72 0.32 -8.74
CA LEU A 65 0.79 1.08 -9.57
C LEU A 65 1.05 0.94 -11.07
N LEU A 66 2.13 0.26 -11.50
CA LEU A 66 2.42 0.07 -12.93
C LEU A 66 1.41 -0.84 -13.60
N LYS A 67 1.05 -0.54 -14.87
CA LYS A 67 0.21 -1.40 -15.73
C LYS A 67 0.78 -2.81 -15.88
N LYS A 68 2.11 -2.92 -15.93
CA LYS A 68 2.83 -4.20 -15.99
C LYS A 68 3.68 -4.34 -14.74
N MET A 69 3.37 -5.31 -13.90
CA MET A 69 4.12 -5.63 -12.69
C MET A 69 4.94 -6.91 -12.89
N ASP A 70 6.21 -6.88 -12.53
CA ASP A 70 7.05 -8.08 -12.38
C ASP A 70 7.46 -8.22 -10.91
N LEU A 71 6.52 -8.70 -10.09
CA LEU A 71 6.73 -8.81 -8.65
C LEU A 71 7.51 -10.08 -8.32
N LYS A 72 8.60 -9.88 -7.60
CA LYS A 72 9.44 -10.94 -7.04
C LYS A 72 9.34 -10.93 -5.52
N VAL A 73 9.53 -12.10 -4.91
CA VAL A 73 9.66 -12.20 -3.44
C VAL A 73 10.91 -11.47 -2.98
N THR A 74 10.86 -10.94 -1.76
CA THR A 74 12.05 -10.34 -1.13
C THR A 74 13.20 -11.37 -1.09
N PRO A 75 14.37 -11.06 -1.65
CA PRO A 75 15.49 -12.02 -1.73
C PRO A 75 16.08 -12.37 -0.36
N LEU A 76 15.96 -11.48 0.62
CA LEU A 76 16.33 -11.73 2.00
C LEU A 76 15.11 -12.29 2.73
N GLY A 77 14.93 -13.61 2.69
CA GLY A 77 13.84 -14.28 3.38
C GLY A 77 13.95 -14.09 4.90
N ASN A 78 12.81 -14.04 5.57
CA ASN A 78 12.77 -14.13 7.02
C ASN A 78 13.19 -15.56 7.43
N ALA A 79 14.29 -15.70 8.17
CA ALA A 79 14.79 -16.99 8.64
C ALA A 79 13.78 -17.74 9.54
N ALA A 80 12.78 -17.03 10.09
CA ALA A 80 11.68 -17.63 10.84
C ALA A 80 10.57 -18.20 9.93
N MET A 81 10.54 -17.85 8.65
CA MET A 81 9.52 -18.31 7.71
C MET A 81 9.86 -19.70 7.19
N LYS A 82 9.08 -20.68 7.59
CA LYS A 82 9.21 -22.06 7.14
C LYS A 82 8.38 -22.25 5.87
N MET A 83 9.06 -22.55 4.76
CA MET A 83 8.36 -22.87 3.52
C MET A 83 8.04 -24.37 3.44
N PRO A 84 6.81 -24.77 3.06
CA PRO A 84 6.48 -26.18 2.86
C PRO A 84 7.23 -26.68 1.63
N MET A 85 8.21 -27.54 1.82
CA MET A 85 9.00 -28.16 0.76
C MET A 85 9.22 -29.65 1.03
N MET A 86 8.86 -30.50 0.10
CA MET A 86 9.08 -31.96 0.13
C MET A 86 8.72 -32.67 1.46
N GLY A 87 7.54 -32.37 2.02
CA GLY A 87 7.04 -33.05 3.25
C GLY A 87 7.57 -32.48 4.57
N GLY A 88 8.30 -31.38 4.55
CA GLY A 88 8.79 -30.67 5.73
C GLY A 88 8.73 -29.15 5.60
N HIS A 89 9.06 -28.46 6.68
CA HIS A 89 9.23 -27.01 6.67
C HIS A 89 10.73 -26.69 6.69
N MET A 90 11.25 -26.12 5.59
CA MET A 90 12.65 -25.77 5.48
C MET A 90 12.85 -24.27 5.59
N VAL A 91 13.81 -23.86 6.41
CA VAL A 91 14.29 -22.46 6.50
C VAL A 91 15.27 -22.23 5.36
N MET A 92 15.04 -21.18 4.55
CA MET A 92 15.98 -20.84 3.48
C MET A 92 17.09 -19.93 4.01
N PRO A 93 18.35 -20.39 4.06
CA PRO A 93 19.47 -19.54 4.46
C PRO A 93 19.64 -18.37 3.47
N ASN A 94 19.94 -17.18 3.98
CA ASN A 94 20.13 -15.97 3.15
C ASN A 94 21.19 -16.13 2.04
N ILE A 95 22.18 -16.99 2.25
CA ILE A 95 23.22 -17.25 1.27
C ILE A 95 22.68 -17.95 0.00
N VAL A 96 21.59 -18.70 0.12
CA VAL A 96 20.92 -19.36 -1.03
C VAL A 96 20.18 -18.32 -1.88
N ALA A 97 19.68 -17.27 -1.26
CA ALA A 97 19.01 -16.17 -1.96
C ALA A 97 19.96 -15.33 -2.84
N ALA A 98 21.26 -15.38 -2.57
CA ALA A 98 22.29 -14.71 -3.38
C ALA A 98 22.62 -15.43 -4.70
N ILE A 99 22.13 -16.66 -4.90
CA ILE A 99 22.39 -17.44 -6.14
C ILE A 99 21.48 -16.91 -7.26
N PRO A 100 22.03 -16.52 -8.43
CA PRO A 100 21.22 -16.07 -9.55
C PRO A 100 20.13 -17.08 -9.95
N GLY A 101 18.88 -16.61 -10.09
CA GLY A 101 17.73 -17.42 -10.48
C GLY A 101 16.94 -18.05 -9.33
N VAL A 102 17.47 -18.07 -8.11
CA VAL A 102 16.73 -18.57 -6.94
C VAL A 102 15.54 -17.66 -6.61
N ASP A 103 15.68 -16.35 -6.78
CA ASP A 103 14.62 -15.36 -6.64
C ASP A 103 13.43 -15.63 -7.58
N ALA A 104 13.71 -15.95 -8.84
CA ALA A 104 12.70 -16.27 -9.84
C ALA A 104 11.99 -17.60 -9.51
N MET A 105 12.74 -18.61 -9.08
CA MET A 105 12.18 -19.90 -8.68
C MET A 105 11.31 -19.76 -7.41
N ALA A 106 11.78 -19.04 -6.39
CA ALA A 106 11.05 -18.78 -5.17
C ALA A 106 9.77 -17.97 -5.44
N SER A 107 9.84 -16.97 -6.32
CA SER A 107 8.69 -16.17 -6.73
C SER A 107 7.64 -17.01 -7.46
N LYS A 108 8.07 -17.90 -8.38
CA LYS A 108 7.18 -18.82 -9.08
C LYS A 108 6.51 -19.81 -8.12
N MET A 109 7.28 -20.34 -7.16
CA MET A 109 6.74 -21.24 -6.15
C MET A 109 5.74 -20.53 -5.24
N MET A 110 6.01 -19.30 -4.81
CA MET A 110 5.09 -18.50 -4.02
C MET A 110 3.80 -18.18 -4.79
N LYS A 111 3.90 -17.74 -6.05
CA LYS A 111 2.72 -17.50 -6.92
C LYS A 111 1.87 -18.78 -7.07
N ASN A 112 2.52 -19.93 -7.24
CA ASN A 112 1.80 -21.22 -7.32
C ASN A 112 1.13 -21.60 -5.99
N LEU A 113 1.77 -21.35 -4.85
CA LEU A 113 1.21 -21.60 -3.52
C LEU A 113 -0.02 -20.72 -3.27
N ILE A 114 0.08 -19.43 -3.60
CA ILE A 114 -1.02 -18.46 -3.53
C ILE A 114 -2.20 -18.94 -4.35
N LYS A 115 -1.97 -19.29 -5.62
CA LYS A 115 -3.01 -19.82 -6.52
C LYS A 115 -3.61 -21.13 -6.04
N LYS A 116 -2.80 -22.08 -5.54
CA LYS A 116 -3.25 -23.35 -5.01
C LYS A 116 -4.17 -23.21 -3.80
N ASN A 117 -3.93 -22.21 -2.97
CA ASN A 117 -4.73 -21.92 -1.78
C ASN A 117 -5.91 -20.98 -2.05
N GLY A 118 -6.18 -20.63 -3.30
CA GLY A 118 -7.32 -19.76 -3.67
C GLY A 118 -7.18 -18.32 -3.19
N VAL A 119 -5.94 -17.87 -2.94
CA VAL A 119 -5.67 -16.47 -2.58
C VAL A 119 -5.60 -15.65 -3.86
N ALA A 120 -6.28 -14.50 -3.90
CA ALA A 120 -6.25 -13.58 -5.02
C ALA A 120 -4.82 -13.09 -5.33
N SER A 121 -4.50 -12.88 -6.60
CA SER A 121 -3.24 -12.26 -7.02
C SER A 121 -3.18 -10.78 -6.62
N ILE A 122 -2.01 -10.19 -6.65
CA ILE A 122 -1.88 -8.73 -6.38
C ILE A 122 -2.62 -7.91 -7.44
N GLU A 123 -2.60 -8.36 -8.68
CA GLU A 123 -3.34 -7.76 -9.77
C GLU A 123 -4.85 -7.74 -9.48
N GLU A 124 -5.42 -8.88 -9.08
CA GLU A 124 -6.83 -9.00 -8.69
C GLU A 124 -7.16 -8.14 -7.46
N LEU A 125 -6.32 -8.13 -6.43
CA LEU A 125 -6.51 -7.29 -5.24
C LEU A 125 -6.45 -5.80 -5.58
N ARG A 126 -5.59 -5.41 -6.53
CA ARG A 126 -5.51 -4.04 -7.01
C ARG A 126 -6.75 -3.65 -7.81
N GLU A 127 -7.26 -4.51 -8.66
CA GLU A 127 -8.52 -4.32 -9.37
C GLU A 127 -9.68 -4.16 -8.39
N LEU A 128 -9.77 -5.02 -7.37
CA LEU A 128 -10.76 -4.87 -6.29
C LEU A 128 -10.62 -3.55 -5.54
N ALA A 129 -9.40 -3.07 -5.32
CA ALA A 129 -9.18 -1.77 -4.69
C ALA A 129 -9.70 -0.61 -5.57
N VAL A 130 -9.50 -0.69 -6.89
CA VAL A 130 -10.06 0.28 -7.85
C VAL A 130 -11.59 0.23 -7.85
N GLU A 131 -12.18 -0.97 -7.91
CA GLU A 131 -13.63 -1.18 -7.90
C GLU A 131 -14.28 -0.72 -6.59
N ALA A 132 -13.55 -0.76 -5.48
CA ALA A 132 -14.00 -0.31 -4.16
C ALA A 132 -13.70 1.19 -3.89
N ASP A 133 -13.38 1.97 -4.93
CA ASP A 133 -13.07 3.40 -4.84
C ASP A 133 -11.92 3.73 -3.86
N VAL A 134 -10.98 2.81 -3.66
CA VAL A 134 -9.76 3.08 -2.88
C VAL A 134 -8.94 4.14 -3.60
N ARG A 135 -8.75 5.28 -2.95
CA ARG A 135 -7.95 6.38 -3.49
C ARG A 135 -6.48 6.01 -3.49
N MET A 136 -5.86 5.91 -4.66
CA MET A 136 -4.45 5.57 -4.81
C MET A 136 -3.64 6.78 -5.28
N ILE A 137 -2.61 7.14 -4.54
CA ILE A 137 -1.74 8.29 -4.80
C ILE A 137 -0.32 7.80 -5.04
N GLY A 138 0.23 8.09 -6.21
CA GLY A 138 1.65 7.88 -6.52
C GLY A 138 2.49 9.09 -6.11
N CYS A 139 3.60 8.85 -5.42
CA CYS A 139 4.50 9.90 -4.96
C CYS A 139 5.24 10.56 -6.14
N GLN A 140 4.98 11.84 -6.39
CA GLN A 140 5.64 12.61 -7.48
C GLN A 140 7.16 12.58 -7.38
N MET A 141 7.72 12.80 -6.19
CA MET A 141 9.17 12.76 -5.98
C MET A 141 9.77 11.40 -6.37
N THR A 142 9.06 10.32 -6.08
CA THR A 142 9.51 8.97 -6.43
C THR A 142 9.42 8.72 -7.93
N MET A 143 8.37 9.24 -8.58
CA MET A 143 8.23 9.19 -10.04
C MET A 143 9.40 9.88 -10.71
N ASP A 144 9.73 11.10 -10.27
CA ASP A 144 10.83 11.89 -10.79
C ASP A 144 12.20 11.21 -10.54
N LEU A 145 12.38 10.62 -9.35
CA LEU A 145 13.63 9.95 -8.95
C LEU A 145 13.93 8.70 -9.80
N PHE A 146 12.91 7.93 -10.13
CA PHE A 146 13.03 6.66 -10.85
C PHE A 146 12.57 6.76 -12.32
N ASP A 147 12.31 7.97 -12.82
CA ASP A 147 11.88 8.25 -14.19
C ASP A 147 10.60 7.48 -14.61
N TYR A 148 9.65 7.35 -13.67
CA TYR A 148 8.33 6.79 -13.96
C TYR A 148 7.41 7.85 -14.54
N GLN A 149 6.76 7.51 -15.66
CA GLN A 149 5.78 8.36 -16.31
C GLN A 149 4.35 7.94 -15.93
N LYS A 150 3.43 8.91 -15.87
CA LYS A 150 2.04 8.66 -15.47
C LYS A 150 1.32 7.67 -16.40
N ASP A 151 1.64 7.66 -17.67
CA ASP A 151 1.06 6.75 -18.69
C ASP A 151 1.45 5.28 -18.50
N GLN A 152 2.53 5.01 -17.75
CA GLN A 152 2.95 3.66 -17.36
C GLN A 152 2.12 3.10 -16.22
N MET A 153 1.39 3.95 -15.50
CA MET A 153 0.59 3.57 -14.33
C MET A 153 -0.84 3.22 -14.71
N ILE A 154 -1.53 2.48 -13.85
CA ILE A 154 -2.96 2.18 -14.01
C ILE A 154 -3.76 3.48 -14.04
N ASP A 155 -4.92 3.42 -14.68
CA ASP A 155 -5.82 4.56 -14.76
C ASP A 155 -6.46 4.84 -13.37
N GLY A 156 -6.90 6.09 -13.16
CA GLY A 156 -7.57 6.50 -11.93
C GLY A 156 -6.65 6.84 -10.75
N ILE A 157 -5.32 6.69 -10.89
CA ILE A 157 -4.42 7.13 -9.82
C ILE A 157 -4.25 8.65 -9.81
N GLU A 158 -4.06 9.18 -8.63
CA GLU A 158 -3.61 10.55 -8.41
C GLU A 158 -2.08 10.60 -8.30
N VAL A 159 -1.52 11.76 -8.61
CA VAL A 159 -0.11 12.04 -8.36
C VAL A 159 -0.03 13.13 -7.32
N GLY A 160 0.72 12.91 -6.25
CA GLY A 160 0.82 13.84 -5.15
C GLY A 160 2.13 13.74 -4.40
N GLY A 161 2.40 14.75 -3.58
CA GLY A 161 3.58 14.78 -2.71
C GLY A 161 3.27 14.36 -1.27
N ALA A 162 4.30 14.43 -0.42
CA ALA A 162 4.16 14.16 1.02
C ALA A 162 3.11 15.07 1.68
N ALA A 163 2.98 16.33 1.25
CA ALA A 163 1.98 17.25 1.77
C ALA A 163 0.56 16.75 1.51
N THR A 164 0.28 16.24 0.29
CA THR A 164 -1.01 15.65 -0.07
C THR A 164 -1.35 14.47 0.84
N TYR A 165 -0.37 13.60 1.11
CA TYR A 165 -0.59 12.48 2.03
C TYR A 165 -0.84 12.95 3.47
N ILE A 166 -0.05 13.88 4.00
CA ILE A 166 -0.19 14.38 5.38
C ILE A 166 -1.56 15.03 5.58
N GLU A 167 -2.07 15.76 4.59
CA GLU A 167 -3.42 16.33 4.65
C GLU A 167 -4.50 15.24 4.85
N VAL A 168 -4.38 14.11 4.16
CA VAL A 168 -5.27 12.95 4.35
C VAL A 168 -5.04 12.31 5.70
N ALA A 169 -3.78 12.05 6.07
CA ALA A 169 -3.42 11.35 7.30
C ALA A 169 -3.86 12.07 8.57
N THR A 170 -3.84 13.42 8.57
CA THR A 170 -4.31 14.23 9.72
C THR A 170 -5.82 14.11 9.98
N LYS A 171 -6.59 13.69 8.98
CA LYS A 171 -8.03 13.48 9.07
C LYS A 171 -8.39 12.00 9.20
N SER A 172 -7.44 11.10 8.98
CA SER A 172 -7.67 9.66 9.01
C SER A 172 -7.65 9.10 10.42
N HIS A 173 -8.63 8.26 10.72
CA HIS A 173 -8.74 7.57 12.00
C HIS A 173 -7.68 6.47 12.14
N ILE A 174 -7.44 5.72 11.06
CA ILE A 174 -6.44 4.65 11.00
C ILE A 174 -5.32 5.09 10.04
N ASN A 175 -4.08 5.09 10.55
CA ASN A 175 -2.91 5.41 9.74
C ASN A 175 -1.92 4.25 9.84
N LEU A 176 -1.56 3.65 8.71
CA LEU A 176 -0.62 2.53 8.62
C LEU A 176 0.59 2.89 7.75
N PHE A 177 1.74 2.36 8.14
CA PHE A 177 2.98 2.43 7.39
C PHE A 177 3.48 1.00 7.12
N ILE A 178 3.53 0.59 5.83
CA ILE A 178 3.85 -0.77 5.37
C ILE A 178 4.94 -0.74 4.30
#